data_d787de08d6bf523331ea63f16ff168d8
#
_entry.id   d787de08d6bf523331ea63f16ff168d8
#
_cell.length_a   1.000
_cell.length_b   1.000
_cell.length_c   1.000
_cell.angle_alpha   90.00
_cell.angle_beta   90.00
_cell.angle_gamma   90.00
#
_symmetry.space_group_name_H-M   'P 1'
#
loop_
_entity.id
_entity.type
_entity.pdbx_description
1 polymer ?
#
loop_
_entity_poly.entity_id
_entity_poly.type
_entity_poly.pdbx_seq_one_letter_code
_entity_poly.pdbx_strand_id
1 'polypeptide(L)'
;QKSYDVFKPEQVSKVHIIGCGSVGSTIAENIARLGVKKINLYDFDTVERKNITNQMFREKDIGRLKVDALKDIILEINPEADIKLFSGGYKDEKLSGYVFLCVDNIDVRREICKDNKYNIDIEAMFDIRTRLYEAQHFAANWKDINNIKSFLNSMDFTHDEAQEETPEERSACGTRLSVAP
;
A
#
# COMPACT_ATOMS: atom_id res chain seq x y z
N GLN A 1 24.78 5.93 -2.33
CA GLN A 1 25.32 7.03 -1.50
C GLN A 1 24.57 8.36 -1.69
N LYS A 2 24.21 8.75 -2.91
CA LYS A 2 23.51 10.05 -3.15
C LYS A 2 22.10 10.13 -2.56
N SER A 3 21.38 9.01 -2.36
CA SER A 3 20.07 9.01 -1.74
C SER A 3 20.13 9.25 -0.22
N TYR A 4 21.22 8.89 0.44
CA TYR A 4 21.42 9.10 1.88
C TYR A 4 21.51 10.58 2.30
N ASP A 5 21.84 11.46 1.39
CA ASP A 5 21.88 12.90 1.65
C ASP A 5 20.46 13.52 1.71
N VAL A 6 19.49 12.84 1.07
CA VAL A 6 18.10 13.31 0.96
C VAL A 6 17.13 12.48 1.83
N PHE A 7 17.39 11.18 1.97
CA PHE A 7 16.53 10.24 2.70
C PHE A 7 17.35 9.39 3.67
N LYS A 8 17.00 9.44 4.94
CA LYS A 8 17.62 8.65 6.02
C LYS A 8 16.62 7.62 6.53
N PRO A 9 16.79 6.33 6.19
CA PRO A 9 15.85 5.28 6.60
C PRO A 9 15.63 5.21 8.12
N GLU A 10 16.63 5.58 8.90
CA GLU A 10 16.61 5.59 10.37
C GLU A 10 15.59 6.61 10.92
N GLN A 11 15.24 7.62 10.15
CA GLN A 11 14.25 8.64 10.51
C GLN A 11 12.81 8.15 10.28
N VAL A 12 12.63 7.07 9.53
CA VAL A 12 11.32 6.46 9.30
C VAL A 12 10.98 5.57 10.50
N SER A 13 10.04 6.04 11.31
CA SER A 13 9.65 5.36 12.54
C SER A 13 9.02 3.99 12.27
N LYS A 14 8.10 3.92 11.31
CA LYS A 14 7.38 2.71 10.89
C LYS A 14 6.63 2.97 9.59
N VAL A 15 6.45 1.91 8.80
CA VAL A 15 5.62 1.91 7.60
C VAL A 15 4.52 0.86 7.74
N HIS A 16 3.28 1.24 7.43
CA HIS A 16 2.14 0.35 7.30
C HIS A 16 1.73 0.28 5.83
N ILE A 17 1.60 -0.93 5.28
CA ILE A 17 1.13 -1.17 3.91
C ILE A 17 -0.15 -1.97 4.02
N ILE A 18 -1.27 -1.31 3.76
CA ILE A 18 -2.61 -1.88 3.88
C ILE A 18 -3.10 -2.28 2.48
N GLY A 19 -3.11 -3.58 2.23
CA GLY A 19 -3.25 -4.21 0.92
C GLY A 19 -1.90 -4.54 0.28
N CYS A 20 -1.64 -5.84 0.02
CA CYS A 20 -0.40 -6.35 -0.57
C CYS A 20 -0.59 -6.83 -2.02
N GLY A 21 -1.50 -6.19 -2.75
CA GLY A 21 -1.74 -6.42 -4.17
C GLY A 21 -0.67 -5.80 -5.08
N SER A 22 -1.06 -5.40 -6.29
CA SER A 22 -0.13 -4.84 -7.29
C SER A 22 0.63 -3.62 -6.77
N VAL A 23 -0.08 -2.65 -6.24
CA VAL A 23 0.50 -1.41 -5.70
C VAL A 23 1.28 -1.71 -4.41
N GLY A 24 0.66 -2.38 -3.44
CA GLY A 24 1.27 -2.60 -2.12
C GLY A 24 2.53 -3.47 -2.16
N SER A 25 2.56 -4.53 -3.00
CA SER A 25 3.76 -5.35 -3.14
C SER A 25 4.93 -4.58 -3.76
N THR A 26 4.65 -3.70 -4.74
CA THR A 26 5.66 -2.83 -5.35
C THR A 26 6.21 -1.80 -4.35
N ILE A 27 5.32 -1.18 -3.56
CA ILE A 27 5.72 -0.24 -2.50
C ILE A 27 6.60 -0.96 -1.46
N ALA A 28 6.19 -2.16 -1.02
CA ALA A 28 6.94 -2.92 -0.03
C ALA A 28 8.37 -3.23 -0.49
N GLU A 29 8.55 -3.63 -1.74
CA GLU A 29 9.88 -3.83 -2.32
C GLU A 29 10.70 -2.53 -2.32
N ASN A 30 10.12 -1.42 -2.76
CA ASN A 30 10.83 -0.14 -2.77
C ASN A 30 11.22 0.34 -1.37
N ILE A 31 10.32 0.20 -0.38
CA ILE A 31 10.58 0.53 1.02
C ILE A 31 11.70 -0.34 1.60
N ALA A 32 11.74 -1.64 1.25
CA ALA A 32 12.84 -2.53 1.61
C ALA A 32 14.18 -2.08 1.02
N ARG A 33 14.21 -1.71 -0.28
CA ARG A 33 15.40 -1.20 -0.97
C ARG A 33 15.90 0.14 -0.40
N LEU A 34 15.00 0.96 0.13
CA LEU A 34 15.34 2.18 0.85
C LEU A 34 15.93 1.90 2.25
N GLY A 35 15.91 0.66 2.73
CA GLY A 35 16.50 0.27 4.02
C GLY A 35 15.60 0.56 5.24
N VAL A 36 14.30 0.79 5.03
CA VAL A 36 13.36 0.98 6.14
C VAL A 36 13.24 -0.32 6.95
N LYS A 37 13.37 -0.20 8.26
CA LYS A 37 13.46 -1.39 9.14
C LYS A 37 12.11 -1.89 9.66
N LYS A 38 11.17 -1.01 9.99
CA LYS A 38 9.90 -1.43 10.62
C LYS A 38 8.76 -1.37 9.61
N ILE A 39 8.27 -2.53 9.20
CA ILE A 39 7.24 -2.68 8.17
C ILE A 39 6.11 -3.55 8.69
N ASN A 40 4.88 -3.05 8.61
CA ASN A 40 3.67 -3.80 8.91
C ASN A 40 2.90 -4.06 7.60
N LEU A 41 2.57 -5.32 7.33
CA LEU A 41 1.86 -5.75 6.13
C LEU A 41 0.46 -6.25 6.49
N TYR A 42 -0.55 -5.78 5.77
CA TYR A 42 -1.96 -6.13 6.00
C TYR A 42 -2.58 -6.66 4.71
N ASP A 43 -2.95 -7.93 4.69
CA ASP A 43 -3.68 -8.55 3.58
C ASP A 43 -4.22 -9.92 4.03
N PHE A 44 -5.41 -10.29 3.59
CA PHE A 44 -6.05 -11.57 3.91
C PHE A 44 -6.02 -12.57 2.76
N ASP A 45 -5.58 -12.14 1.57
CA ASP A 45 -5.57 -12.96 0.37
C ASP A 45 -4.39 -13.94 0.32
N THR A 46 -4.58 -14.96 -0.50
CA THR A 46 -3.51 -15.85 -0.96
C THR A 46 -3.02 -15.42 -2.35
N VAL A 47 -1.79 -15.80 -2.66
CA VAL A 47 -1.22 -15.59 -3.99
C VAL A 47 -1.86 -16.56 -4.98
N GLU A 48 -2.43 -16.03 -6.05
CA GLU A 48 -2.99 -16.78 -7.17
C GLU A 48 -2.10 -16.65 -8.41
N ARG A 49 -2.25 -17.58 -9.37
CA ARG A 49 -1.49 -17.53 -10.63
C ARG A 49 -1.66 -16.21 -11.38
N LYS A 50 -2.86 -15.64 -11.39
CA LYS A 50 -3.13 -14.33 -12.01
C LYS A 50 -2.33 -13.18 -11.39
N ASN A 51 -1.94 -13.30 -10.12
CA ASN A 51 -1.19 -12.26 -9.42
C ASN A 51 0.26 -12.15 -9.88
N ILE A 52 0.84 -13.22 -10.46
CA ILE A 52 2.23 -13.23 -10.94
C ILE A 52 2.45 -12.19 -12.05
N THR A 53 1.41 -11.87 -12.81
CA THR A 53 1.52 -10.97 -13.96
C THR A 53 1.70 -9.50 -13.59
N ASN A 54 1.20 -9.09 -12.42
CA ASN A 54 1.15 -7.68 -12.03
C ASN A 54 1.50 -7.39 -10.56
N GLN A 55 1.93 -8.40 -9.79
CA GLN A 55 2.36 -8.28 -8.41
C GLN A 55 3.78 -8.84 -8.25
N MET A 56 4.45 -8.56 -7.16
CA MET A 56 5.86 -8.95 -6.97
C MET A 56 6.06 -10.42 -6.63
N PHE A 57 5.00 -11.22 -6.61
CA PHE A 57 5.03 -12.63 -6.27
C PHE A 57 5.61 -13.48 -7.41
N ARG A 58 6.12 -14.65 -7.03
CA ARG A 58 6.77 -15.63 -7.92
C ARG A 58 5.93 -16.91 -7.99
N GLU A 59 6.18 -17.75 -8.98
CA GLU A 59 5.50 -19.05 -9.15
C GLU A 59 5.52 -19.90 -7.86
N LYS A 60 6.64 -19.89 -7.11
CA LYS A 60 6.80 -20.60 -5.83
C LYS A 60 5.89 -20.08 -4.71
N ASP A 61 5.33 -18.89 -4.86
CA ASP A 61 4.51 -18.24 -3.84
C ASP A 61 3.02 -18.54 -3.98
N ILE A 62 2.61 -19.16 -5.09
CA ILE A 62 1.21 -19.53 -5.34
C ILE A 62 0.67 -20.39 -4.21
N GLY A 63 -0.51 -20.01 -3.68
CA GLY A 63 -1.19 -20.67 -2.57
C GLY A 63 -0.75 -20.21 -1.17
N ARG A 64 0.33 -19.42 -1.06
CA ARG A 64 0.75 -18.82 0.21
C ARG A 64 -0.04 -17.55 0.50
N LEU A 65 -0.16 -17.15 1.77
CA LEU A 65 -0.68 -15.83 2.12
C LEU A 65 0.20 -14.74 1.49
N LYS A 66 -0.40 -13.69 0.93
CA LYS A 66 0.32 -12.58 0.31
C LYS A 66 1.31 -11.92 1.28
N VAL A 67 0.90 -11.73 2.54
CA VAL A 67 1.78 -11.14 3.57
C VAL A 67 3.00 -12.01 3.87
N ASP A 68 2.88 -13.35 3.87
CA ASP A 68 3.99 -14.26 4.10
C ASP A 68 4.97 -14.27 2.92
N ALA A 69 4.44 -14.35 1.71
CA ALA A 69 5.26 -14.31 0.49
C ALA A 69 6.01 -12.97 0.36
N LEU A 70 5.32 -11.87 0.65
CA LEU A 70 5.92 -10.54 0.58
C LEU A 70 6.97 -10.30 1.66
N LYS A 71 6.78 -10.85 2.87
CA LYS A 71 7.80 -10.83 3.91
C LYS A 71 9.10 -11.47 3.44
N ASP A 72 9.04 -12.64 2.80
CA ASP A 72 10.24 -13.31 2.29
C ASP A 72 10.96 -12.45 1.24
N ILE A 73 10.20 -11.83 0.33
CA ILE A 73 10.75 -10.92 -0.69
C ILE A 73 11.46 -9.73 -0.04
N ILE A 74 10.84 -9.12 0.98
CA ILE A 74 11.44 -8.01 1.72
C ILE A 74 12.73 -8.44 2.40
N LEU A 75 12.74 -9.60 3.06
CA LEU A 75 13.92 -10.10 3.79
C LEU A 75 15.07 -10.52 2.86
N GLU A 76 14.77 -10.93 1.62
CA GLU A 76 15.81 -11.16 0.59
C GLU A 76 16.53 -9.84 0.22
N ILE A 77 15.85 -8.69 0.33
CA ILE A 77 16.38 -7.36 -0.02
C ILE A 77 16.99 -6.68 1.20
N ASN A 78 16.28 -6.70 2.32
CA ASN A 78 16.64 -6.05 3.58
C ASN A 78 16.54 -7.06 4.74
N PRO A 79 17.58 -7.84 5.00
CA PRO A 79 17.58 -8.88 6.06
C PRO A 79 17.38 -8.33 7.47
N GLU A 80 17.62 -7.03 7.69
CA GLU A 80 17.44 -6.37 8.99
C GLU A 80 16.01 -5.84 9.23
N ALA A 81 15.09 -6.06 8.30
CA ALA A 81 13.72 -5.57 8.44
C ALA A 81 12.96 -6.34 9.54
N ASP A 82 12.35 -5.59 10.45
CA ASP A 82 11.38 -6.08 11.44
C ASP A 82 9.98 -5.99 10.83
N ILE A 83 9.41 -7.13 10.43
CA ILE A 83 8.17 -7.21 9.68
C ILE A 83 7.09 -7.84 10.53
N LYS A 84 5.98 -7.12 10.73
CA LYS A 84 4.77 -7.65 11.35
C LYS A 84 3.71 -7.95 10.29
N LEU A 85 3.06 -9.10 10.41
CA LEU A 85 2.06 -9.58 9.47
C LEU A 85 0.68 -9.57 10.10
N PHE A 86 -0.30 -9.06 9.36
CA PHE A 86 -1.71 -9.01 9.72
C PHE A 86 -2.51 -9.71 8.62
N SER A 87 -2.57 -11.04 8.70
CA SER A 87 -3.21 -11.93 7.72
C SER A 87 -4.74 -11.85 7.70
N GLY A 88 -5.34 -11.15 8.63
CA GLY A 88 -6.78 -10.84 8.63
C GLY A 88 -7.13 -9.50 7.98
N GLY A 89 -6.16 -8.85 7.31
CA GLY A 89 -6.29 -7.47 6.83
C GLY A 89 -6.20 -6.46 7.98
N TYR A 90 -6.45 -5.19 7.67
CA TYR A 90 -6.56 -4.15 8.69
C TYR A 90 -7.95 -4.22 9.35
N LYS A 91 -7.98 -4.12 10.67
CA LYS A 91 -9.22 -4.07 11.46
C LYS A 91 -9.26 -2.78 12.28
N ASP A 92 -8.52 -2.76 13.39
CA ASP A 92 -8.46 -1.64 14.32
C ASP A 92 -7.06 -1.48 14.94
N GLU A 93 -6.04 -2.05 14.28
CA GLU A 93 -4.68 -1.95 14.78
C GLU A 93 -4.20 -0.51 14.83
N LYS A 94 -3.47 -0.18 15.90
CA LYS A 94 -2.91 1.16 16.07
C LYS A 94 -1.91 1.50 14.98
N LEU A 95 -2.24 2.48 14.14
CA LEU A 95 -1.37 3.01 13.09
C LEU A 95 -0.43 4.09 13.64
N SER A 96 0.77 4.18 13.05
CA SER A 96 1.78 5.20 13.39
C SER A 96 2.77 5.37 12.25
N GLY A 97 3.48 6.50 12.19
CA GLY A 97 4.46 6.75 11.14
C GLY A 97 3.81 6.95 9.78
N TYR A 98 4.20 6.17 8.78
CA TYR A 98 3.76 6.34 7.40
C TYR A 98 2.79 5.23 7.01
N VAL A 99 1.63 5.58 6.46
CA VAL A 99 0.55 4.65 6.12
C VAL A 99 0.27 4.71 4.62
N PHE A 100 0.36 3.55 3.95
CA PHE A 100 0.04 3.39 2.54
C PHE A 100 -1.27 2.60 2.40
N LEU A 101 -2.27 3.24 1.79
CA LEU A 101 -3.56 2.64 1.49
C LEU A 101 -3.51 2.05 0.08
N CYS A 102 -3.43 0.73 -0.01
CA CYS A 102 -3.25 -0.02 -1.26
C CYS A 102 -4.35 -1.06 -1.50
N VAL A 103 -5.44 -1.01 -0.71
CA VAL A 103 -6.63 -1.84 -0.94
C VAL A 103 -7.42 -1.34 -2.14
N ASP A 104 -8.17 -2.20 -2.80
CA ASP A 104 -8.96 -1.87 -3.99
C ASP A 104 -10.31 -1.19 -3.66
N ASN A 105 -10.80 -1.31 -2.43
CA ASN A 105 -12.08 -0.76 -2.00
C ASN A 105 -11.93 0.65 -1.43
N ILE A 106 -12.59 1.64 -2.05
CA ILE A 106 -12.53 3.04 -1.63
C ILE A 106 -13.25 3.30 -0.29
N ASP A 107 -14.30 2.52 0.03
CA ASP A 107 -15.02 2.69 1.29
C ASP A 107 -14.15 2.25 2.47
N VAL A 108 -13.40 1.15 2.30
CA VAL A 108 -12.42 0.70 3.30
C VAL A 108 -11.32 1.75 3.51
N ARG A 109 -10.81 2.36 2.44
CA ARG A 109 -9.82 3.46 2.54
C ARG A 109 -10.36 4.63 3.34
N ARG A 110 -11.59 5.03 3.02
CA ARG A 110 -12.28 6.15 3.69
C ARG A 110 -12.53 5.87 5.18
N GLU A 111 -12.93 4.64 5.51
CA GLU A 111 -13.14 4.20 6.89
C GLU A 111 -11.84 4.28 7.69
N ILE A 112 -10.75 3.70 7.18
CA ILE A 112 -9.42 3.79 7.81
C ILE A 112 -9.02 5.25 8.08
N CYS A 113 -9.25 6.14 7.10
CA CYS A 113 -8.92 7.56 7.26
C CYS A 113 -9.79 8.25 8.30
N LYS A 114 -11.09 7.96 8.35
CA LYS A 114 -12.03 8.54 9.32
C LYS A 114 -11.69 8.10 10.73
N ASP A 115 -11.41 6.83 10.93
CA ASP A 115 -11.09 6.25 12.25
C ASP A 115 -9.77 6.80 12.79
N ASN A 116 -8.85 7.12 11.89
CA ASN A 116 -7.53 7.66 12.24
C ASN A 116 -7.42 9.18 12.07
N LYS A 117 -8.52 9.91 11.85
CA LYS A 117 -8.52 11.36 11.57
C LYS A 117 -7.78 12.20 12.61
N TYR A 118 -7.85 11.79 13.86
CA TYR A 118 -7.22 12.49 15.00
C TYR A 118 -6.02 11.73 15.60
N ASN A 119 -5.51 10.74 14.87
CA ASN A 119 -4.39 9.94 15.32
C ASN A 119 -3.07 10.70 15.11
N ILE A 120 -2.56 11.27 16.19
CA ILE A 120 -1.32 12.07 16.19
C ILE A 120 -0.05 11.24 16.02
N ASP A 121 -0.12 9.92 16.08
CA ASP A 121 1.04 9.05 15.89
C ASP A 121 1.35 8.81 14.41
N ILE A 122 0.42 9.16 13.49
CA ILE A 122 0.62 9.09 12.05
C ILE A 122 1.33 10.37 11.57
N GLU A 123 2.40 10.18 10.77
CA GLU A 123 3.15 11.28 10.14
C GLU A 123 2.50 11.68 8.80
N ALA A 124 2.26 10.69 7.96
CA ALA A 124 1.62 10.91 6.65
C ALA A 124 0.81 9.70 6.22
N MET A 125 -0.25 9.95 5.45
CA MET A 125 -0.99 8.94 4.69
C MET A 125 -0.81 9.14 3.19
N PHE A 126 -0.70 8.00 2.51
CA PHE A 126 -0.60 7.91 1.06
C PHE A 126 -1.72 7.03 0.54
N ASP A 127 -2.40 7.48 -0.49
CA ASP A 127 -3.44 6.74 -1.18
C ASP A 127 -3.06 6.63 -2.65
N ILE A 128 -2.85 5.42 -3.13
CA ILE A 128 -2.46 5.15 -4.50
C ILE A 128 -3.62 4.37 -5.17
N ARG A 129 -4.21 5.00 -6.16
CA ARG A 129 -5.33 4.48 -6.95
C ARG A 129 -4.85 4.23 -8.36
N THR A 130 -5.11 3.05 -8.86
CA THR A 130 -4.75 2.68 -10.23
C THR A 130 -6.00 2.24 -10.99
N ARG A 131 -6.18 2.78 -12.17
CA ARG A 131 -7.08 2.30 -13.21
C ARG A 131 -6.25 1.87 -14.41
N LEU A 132 -6.91 1.36 -15.43
CA LEU A 132 -6.20 0.82 -16.60
C LEU A 132 -5.24 1.81 -17.26
N TYR A 133 -5.68 3.07 -17.40
CA TYR A 133 -4.92 4.13 -18.07
C TYR A 133 -4.57 5.29 -17.15
N GLU A 134 -4.92 5.20 -15.86
CA GLU A 134 -4.74 6.28 -14.92
C GLU A 134 -4.13 5.78 -13.61
N ALA A 135 -3.24 6.59 -13.05
CA ALA A 135 -2.76 6.43 -11.69
C ALA A 135 -2.90 7.77 -10.97
N GLN A 136 -3.53 7.74 -9.81
CA GLN A 136 -3.67 8.90 -8.95
C GLN A 136 -2.95 8.64 -7.64
N HIS A 137 -2.13 9.60 -7.21
CA HIS A 137 -1.38 9.53 -5.98
C HIS A 137 -1.77 10.70 -5.10
N PHE A 138 -2.29 10.39 -3.93
CA PHE A 138 -2.63 11.37 -2.92
C PHE A 138 -1.72 11.19 -1.72
N ALA A 139 -1.22 12.29 -1.16
CA ALA A 139 -0.43 12.29 0.05
C ALA A 139 -0.92 13.41 0.97
N ALA A 140 -1.00 13.12 2.26
CA ALA A 140 -1.37 14.10 3.26
C ALA A 140 -0.40 14.03 4.45
N ASN A 141 0.10 15.21 4.85
CA ASN A 141 0.70 15.36 6.16
C ASN A 141 -0.41 15.20 7.21
N TRP A 142 -0.32 14.12 8.00
CA TRP A 142 -1.39 13.78 8.95
C TRP A 142 -1.36 14.62 10.23
N LYS A 143 -0.39 15.55 10.36
CA LYS A 143 -0.32 16.56 11.41
C LYS A 143 -1.10 17.84 11.05
N ASP A 144 -1.56 17.99 9.79
CA ASP A 144 -2.29 19.15 9.29
C ASP A 144 -3.75 18.79 9.00
N ILE A 145 -4.67 19.36 9.76
CA ILE A 145 -6.11 19.08 9.63
C ILE A 145 -6.68 19.49 8.25
N ASN A 146 -6.09 20.49 7.58
CA ASN A 146 -6.54 20.91 6.26
C ASN A 146 -6.10 19.89 5.20
N ASN A 147 -4.88 19.35 5.32
CA ASN A 147 -4.43 18.23 4.49
C ASN A 147 -5.33 17.00 4.67
N ILE A 148 -5.67 16.65 5.92
CA ILE A 148 -6.57 15.53 6.23
C ILE A 148 -7.94 15.74 5.59
N LYS A 149 -8.53 16.95 5.70
CA LYS A 149 -9.82 17.26 5.07
C LYS A 149 -9.78 17.13 3.55
N SER A 150 -8.76 17.70 2.90
CA SER A 150 -8.59 17.59 1.44
C SER A 150 -8.41 16.14 1.00
N PHE A 151 -7.65 15.36 1.77
CA PHE A 151 -7.43 13.94 1.51
C PHE A 151 -8.74 13.14 1.60
N LEU A 152 -9.54 13.36 2.64
CA LEU A 152 -10.87 12.74 2.78
C LEU A 152 -11.82 13.14 1.67
N ASN A 153 -11.84 14.42 1.28
CA ASN A 153 -12.69 14.90 0.18
C ASN A 153 -12.33 14.26 -1.16
N SER A 154 -11.06 13.86 -1.37
CA SER A 154 -10.64 13.15 -2.57
C SER A 154 -11.24 11.74 -2.70
N MET A 155 -11.87 11.22 -1.63
CA MET A 155 -12.56 9.93 -1.57
C MET A 155 -14.08 10.07 -1.52
N ASP A 156 -14.64 11.24 -1.87
CA ASP A 156 -16.07 11.50 -1.78
C ASP A 156 -16.83 10.96 -3.01
N PHE A 157 -16.71 9.65 -3.22
CA PHE A 157 -17.43 8.84 -4.20
C PHE A 157 -17.53 7.40 -3.68
N THR A 158 -18.52 6.66 -4.16
CA THR A 158 -18.78 5.28 -3.72
C THR A 158 -17.85 4.27 -4.41
N HIS A 159 -17.77 3.06 -3.86
CA HIS A 159 -17.04 1.97 -4.51
C HIS A 159 -17.64 1.61 -5.88
N ASP A 160 -18.96 1.65 -6.00
CA ASP A 160 -19.66 1.35 -7.27
C ASP A 160 -19.35 2.41 -8.32
N GLU A 161 -19.34 3.71 -7.95
CA GLU A 161 -18.91 4.80 -8.85
C GLU A 161 -17.44 4.66 -9.28
N ALA A 162 -16.58 4.16 -8.39
CA ALA A 162 -15.19 3.87 -8.72
C ALA A 162 -15.03 2.69 -9.70
N GLN A 163 -16.00 1.78 -9.73
CA GLN A 163 -16.00 0.57 -10.54
C GLN A 163 -16.74 0.73 -11.89
N GLU A 164 -17.29 1.89 -12.21
CA GLU A 164 -17.85 2.17 -13.53
C GLU A 164 -16.75 2.20 -14.60
N GLU A 165 -16.25 1.01 -14.90
CA GLU A 165 -15.28 0.77 -15.97
C GLU A 165 -16.02 0.61 -17.30
N THR A 166 -15.46 1.17 -18.36
CA THR A 166 -15.89 0.86 -19.72
C THR A 166 -15.65 -0.61 -20.05
N PRO A 167 -16.38 -1.23 -20.99
CA PRO A 167 -16.14 -2.61 -21.42
C PRO A 167 -14.70 -2.89 -21.87
N GLU A 168 -14.02 -1.87 -22.40
CA GLU A 168 -12.63 -1.92 -22.85
C GLU A 168 -11.66 -1.98 -21.66
N GLU A 169 -11.94 -1.24 -20.59
CA GLU A 169 -11.16 -1.28 -19.33
C GLU A 169 -11.27 -2.63 -18.64
N ARG A 170 -12.42 -3.29 -18.66
CA ARG A 170 -12.62 -4.64 -18.09
C ARG A 170 -11.80 -5.71 -18.79
N SER A 171 -11.61 -5.59 -20.11
CA SER A 171 -10.85 -6.57 -20.89
C SER A 171 -9.34 -6.48 -20.69
N ALA A 172 -8.85 -5.34 -20.22
CA ALA A 172 -7.42 -5.08 -20.06
C ALA A 172 -6.93 -5.21 -18.59
N CYS A 173 -7.82 -5.60 -17.67
CA CYS A 173 -7.51 -5.82 -16.25
C CYS A 173 -6.58 -7.03 -16.06
N GLY A 174 -5.34 -6.91 -16.43
CA GLY A 174 -4.27 -7.91 -16.36
C GLY A 174 -2.95 -7.36 -16.84
N THR A 175 -2.97 -6.16 -17.39
CA THR A 175 -1.73 -5.48 -17.79
C THR A 175 -1.10 -4.79 -16.57
N ARG A 176 0.13 -5.16 -16.32
CA ARG A 176 0.99 -4.49 -15.33
C ARG A 176 1.08 -3.02 -15.71
N LEU A 177 0.38 -2.16 -14.99
CA LEU A 177 0.79 -0.76 -14.94
C LEU A 177 2.16 -0.74 -14.27
N SER A 178 3.21 -0.71 -15.08
CA SER A 178 4.50 -0.32 -14.59
C SER A 178 4.31 1.10 -14.05
N VAL A 179 4.35 1.25 -12.73
CA VAL A 179 4.53 2.56 -12.13
C VAL A 179 5.84 3.06 -12.72
N ALA A 180 5.76 4.01 -13.64
CA ALA A 180 6.94 4.67 -14.16
C ALA A 180 7.71 5.29 -12.97
N PRO A 181 9.02 5.21 -12.97
CA PRO A 181 9.87 5.69 -11.90
C PRO A 181 9.69 7.20 -11.67
#